data_51cbebc4157678b3e75a221797560f9b
#
_entry.id   51cbebc4157678b3e75a221797560f9b
#
_cell.length_a   1.000
_cell.length_b   1.000
_cell.length_c   1.000
_cell.angle_alpha   90.00
_cell.angle_beta   90.00
_cell.angle_gamma   90.00
#
_symmetry.space_group_name_H-M   'P 1'
#
loop_
_entity.id
_entity.type
_entity.pdbx_description
1 polymer ?
#
loop_
_entity_poly.entity_id
_entity_poly.type
_entity_poly.pdbx_seq_one_letter_code
_entity_poly.pdbx_strand_id
1 'polypeptide(L)'
;MRFVKDIRPEGAHKFLTAALALLFASTALTACGGSSSPNQAGSNDIHKIKHVVVIMQENRSFDTYFGTYPGADGIPAGVCVPNPSTNQCVRPYHNLNDKNIGGPHGATNAVADINGGKMDGFIGQELRGSKIACKSNFDPACSLNQQQPDVMGYHDAREIPNYWTYAEQFLLQDHMFEPNASWSLPEHLFMVSEWSARCSQQGNPMSCQNELQNPDRLGVGKRQGLQKRPDYAWTDLTYLLHKAKVSWAYYVANGTQPDCEDDAMFCQSQPQRAGTPEIWNPLPYFDTVRQDGELGNIQQLSQFYTAAKNGTLPAVSWIAPNGKNSEHPPALVSTGQAYVTGLINAIMQGPDWSSTAIFLAWDDWGGFYDHVVPPHVDENGYGLRVPGLVISPYAKKGYIDHQTLSFDAYVKFIEDDFLGGQRIDPQTDGRPDPRPDVRENMQQLGNLLADFDFSQAPRSPTVLPINPSPGTAYVD
;
A
#
# COMPACT_ATOMS: atom_id res chain seq x y z
N MET A 1 18.90 27.90 -61.23
CA MET A 1 20.28 27.95 -61.77
C MET A 1 21.10 26.88 -61.09
N ARG A 2 21.33 25.81 -61.84
CA ARG A 2 22.66 25.23 -62.22
C ARG A 2 23.49 24.77 -61.01
N PHE A 3 24.09 23.58 -60.90
CA PHE A 3 24.34 22.29 -61.65
C PHE A 3 24.99 21.35 -60.65
N VAL A 4 24.57 20.11 -60.50
CA VAL A 4 25.07 18.84 -61.07
C VAL A 4 26.58 18.60 -60.88
N LYS A 5 26.95 17.51 -60.16
CA LYS A 5 27.67 16.39 -60.76
C LYS A 5 27.96 15.24 -59.79
N ASP A 6 27.50 14.08 -60.20
CA ASP A 6 27.98 12.70 -59.88
C ASP A 6 29.49 12.54 -59.99
N ILE A 7 29.99 11.54 -59.31
CA ILE A 7 31.00 10.56 -59.86
C ILE A 7 31.07 9.35 -58.88
N ARG A 8 30.76 8.14 -59.39
CA ARG A 8 31.33 6.86 -58.99
C ARG A 8 32.51 6.55 -59.92
N PRO A 9 33.46 5.63 -59.67
CA PRO A 9 33.25 4.21 -59.89
C PRO A 9 34.07 3.21 -59.00
N GLU A 10 33.55 2.03 -58.90
CA GLU A 10 34.03 0.64 -59.16
C GLU A 10 35.51 0.24 -58.86
N GLY A 11 35.64 -0.97 -58.29
CA GLY A 11 36.86 -1.72 -58.24
C GLY A 11 36.74 -3.09 -57.49
N ALA A 12 36.30 -4.12 -58.19
CA ALA A 12 36.27 -5.48 -57.75
C ALA A 12 37.63 -6.17 -57.82
N HIS A 13 38.00 -7.00 -56.84
CA HIS A 13 38.91 -8.12 -57.08
C HIS A 13 38.53 -9.34 -56.22
N LYS A 14 38.21 -10.42 -56.94
CA LYS A 14 38.10 -11.79 -56.47
C LYS A 14 39.50 -12.37 -56.26
N PHE A 15 39.72 -13.15 -55.23
CA PHE A 15 40.61 -14.31 -55.26
C PHE A 15 40.03 -15.48 -54.41
N LEU A 16 40.06 -16.62 -55.09
CA LEU A 16 39.65 -17.95 -54.72
C LEU A 16 40.89 -18.73 -54.21
N THR A 17 40.73 -19.63 -53.29
CA THR A 17 41.45 -20.93 -53.09
C THR A 17 41.55 -21.20 -51.58
N ALA A 18 41.47 -22.37 -51.02
CA ALA A 18 41.26 -23.77 -51.37
C ALA A 18 41.10 -24.49 -50.01
N ALA A 19 40.38 -25.56 -50.02
CA ALA A 19 40.09 -26.45 -48.86
C ALA A 19 41.32 -27.19 -48.35
N LEU A 20 41.36 -27.41 -47.01
CA LEU A 20 42.07 -28.60 -46.47
C LEU A 20 41.28 -29.11 -45.26
N ALA A 21 40.75 -30.32 -45.40
CA ALA A 21 40.08 -31.07 -44.36
C ALA A 21 41.11 -31.76 -43.48
N LEU A 22 41.01 -31.62 -42.18
CA LEU A 22 41.71 -32.51 -41.22
C LEU A 22 40.66 -32.97 -40.18
N LEU A 23 40.34 -34.27 -40.30
CA LEU A 23 39.60 -35.00 -39.25
C LEU A 23 40.46 -35.13 -38.00
N PHE A 24 39.99 -34.64 -36.86
CA PHE A 24 40.39 -35.16 -35.56
C PHE A 24 39.14 -35.60 -34.79
N ALA A 25 39.04 -36.88 -34.59
CA ALA A 25 38.12 -37.49 -33.65
C ALA A 25 38.60 -37.18 -32.24
N SER A 26 37.78 -36.51 -31.46
CA SER A 26 37.98 -36.35 -30.02
C SER A 26 36.69 -36.74 -29.31
N THR A 27 36.81 -37.74 -28.47
CA THR A 27 35.82 -38.33 -27.57
C THR A 27 35.15 -37.27 -26.70
N ALA A 28 33.85 -37.21 -26.80
CA ALA A 28 33.00 -36.39 -25.89
C ALA A 28 32.88 -37.09 -24.53
N LEU A 29 33.50 -36.54 -23.51
CA LEU A 29 33.08 -36.73 -22.13
C LEU A 29 31.96 -35.72 -21.82
N THR A 30 30.73 -36.21 -21.76
CA THR A 30 29.60 -35.49 -21.24
C THR A 30 29.73 -35.36 -19.72
N ALA A 31 30.28 -34.24 -19.26
CA ALA A 31 30.10 -33.79 -17.89
C ALA A 31 28.80 -32.99 -17.83
N CYS A 32 27.72 -33.58 -17.30
CA CYS A 32 26.55 -32.87 -16.83
C CYS A 32 26.96 -32.01 -15.64
N GLY A 33 27.39 -30.79 -15.89
CA GLY A 33 27.49 -29.73 -14.91
C GLY A 33 26.29 -28.82 -15.07
N GLY A 34 25.21 -29.13 -14.38
CA GLY A 34 24.09 -28.22 -14.23
C GLY A 34 24.56 -27.05 -13.35
N SER A 35 24.86 -25.92 -13.97
CA SER A 35 24.94 -24.64 -13.24
C SER A 35 23.52 -24.21 -12.89
N SER A 36 23.05 -24.61 -11.72
CA SER A 36 21.85 -24.01 -11.10
C SER A 36 22.20 -22.57 -10.76
N SER A 37 21.60 -21.64 -11.49
CA SER A 37 21.56 -20.22 -11.07
C SER A 37 20.91 -20.12 -9.69
N PRO A 38 21.49 -19.36 -8.73
CA PRO A 38 20.97 -19.28 -7.37
C PRO A 38 19.58 -18.64 -7.25
N ASN A 39 19.00 -18.11 -8.33
CA ASN A 39 17.74 -17.33 -8.30
C ASN A 39 16.48 -18.09 -8.73
N GLN A 40 16.55 -19.39 -9.08
CA GLN A 40 15.34 -20.13 -9.48
C GLN A 40 14.72 -21.01 -8.40
N ALA A 41 15.39 -21.27 -7.29
CA ALA A 41 14.84 -22.10 -6.22
C ALA A 41 13.77 -21.36 -5.36
N GLY A 42 13.75 -20.03 -5.35
CA GLY A 42 12.79 -19.24 -4.55
C GLY A 42 11.45 -18.97 -5.24
N SER A 43 11.38 -18.93 -6.56
CA SER A 43 10.16 -18.53 -7.28
C SER A 43 9.08 -19.61 -7.33
N ASN A 44 9.44 -20.90 -7.28
CA ASN A 44 8.46 -21.98 -7.32
C ASN A 44 7.78 -22.23 -5.97
N ASP A 45 8.33 -21.72 -4.87
CA ASP A 45 7.78 -21.93 -3.53
C ASP A 45 6.73 -20.89 -3.11
N ILE A 46 6.65 -19.74 -3.80
CA ILE A 46 5.61 -18.73 -3.56
C ILE A 46 4.20 -19.33 -3.72
N HIS A 47 4.01 -20.28 -4.62
CA HIS A 47 2.74 -20.95 -4.88
C HIS A 47 2.24 -21.85 -3.71
N LYS A 48 2.96 -21.91 -2.57
CA LYS A 48 2.42 -22.43 -1.31
C LYS A 48 1.37 -21.49 -0.73
N ILE A 49 1.43 -20.21 -1.08
CA ILE A 49 0.36 -19.26 -0.82
C ILE A 49 -0.75 -19.49 -1.84
N LYS A 50 -1.97 -19.63 -1.37
CA LYS A 50 -3.18 -19.80 -2.17
C LYS A 50 -4.15 -18.65 -1.95
N HIS A 51 -3.94 -17.90 -0.89
CA HIS A 51 -4.78 -16.79 -0.48
C HIS A 51 -3.90 -15.64 0.00
N VAL A 52 -4.00 -14.52 -0.69
CA VAL A 52 -3.44 -13.24 -0.25
C VAL A 52 -4.58 -12.38 0.28
N VAL A 53 -4.45 -11.88 1.50
CA VAL A 53 -5.43 -11.00 2.13
C VAL A 53 -4.75 -9.70 2.50
N VAL A 54 -5.13 -8.60 1.86
CA VAL A 54 -4.68 -7.25 2.19
C VAL A 54 -5.70 -6.63 3.13
N ILE A 55 -5.29 -6.31 4.35
CA ILE A 55 -6.09 -5.58 5.34
C ILE A 55 -5.54 -4.16 5.37
N MET A 56 -6.35 -3.20 4.92
CA MET A 56 -5.99 -1.80 4.96
C MET A 56 -6.69 -1.14 6.15
N GLN A 57 -5.91 -0.49 7.00
CA GLN A 57 -6.37 0.39 8.08
C GLN A 57 -6.07 1.85 7.71
N GLU A 58 -6.41 2.76 8.57
CA GLU A 58 -6.43 4.18 8.23
C GLU A 58 -5.54 5.01 9.16
N ASN A 59 -4.75 5.87 8.53
CA ASN A 59 -4.12 7.05 9.10
C ASN A 59 -3.21 6.80 10.31
N ARG A 60 -2.09 6.10 10.09
CA ARG A 60 -1.00 6.05 11.08
C ARG A 60 0.37 6.00 10.41
N SER A 61 1.28 6.86 10.87
CA SER A 61 2.69 6.74 10.49
C SER A 61 3.34 5.54 11.18
N PHE A 62 4.46 5.09 10.64
CA PHE A 62 5.26 4.03 11.27
C PHE A 62 5.69 4.40 12.70
N ASP A 63 6.20 5.61 12.88
CA ASP A 63 6.66 6.07 14.19
C ASP A 63 5.54 6.11 15.24
N THR A 64 4.29 6.33 14.81
CA THR A 64 3.15 6.36 15.74
C THR A 64 2.90 5.02 16.40
N TYR A 65 3.19 3.88 15.73
CA TYR A 65 2.88 2.56 16.25
C TYR A 65 4.11 1.69 16.54
N PHE A 66 5.18 1.89 15.81
CA PHE A 66 6.40 1.08 15.92
C PHE A 66 7.67 1.90 16.07
N GLY A 67 7.55 3.23 16.26
CA GLY A 67 8.71 4.12 16.42
C GLY A 67 9.58 3.82 17.64
N THR A 68 9.09 2.99 18.57
CA THR A 68 9.86 2.50 19.73
C THR A 68 10.02 0.98 19.74
N TYR A 69 9.74 0.32 18.62
CA TYR A 69 9.87 -1.14 18.51
C TYR A 69 11.35 -1.53 18.46
N PRO A 70 11.82 -2.48 19.32
CA PRO A 70 13.22 -2.84 19.39
C PRO A 70 13.78 -3.37 18.08
N GLY A 71 14.86 -2.77 17.59
CA GLY A 71 15.54 -3.19 16.35
C GLY A 71 14.97 -2.59 15.06
N ALA A 72 13.84 -1.91 15.11
CA ALA A 72 13.31 -1.16 13.96
C ALA A 72 14.04 0.17 13.78
N ASP A 73 13.98 0.74 12.56
CA ASP A 73 14.38 2.12 12.31
C ASP A 73 13.32 3.07 12.91
N GLY A 74 13.39 3.20 14.23
CA GLY A 74 12.44 3.94 15.04
C GLY A 74 12.90 5.35 15.38
N ILE A 75 12.11 6.04 16.20
CA ILE A 75 12.30 7.45 16.56
C ILE A 75 13.70 7.71 17.10
N PRO A 76 14.52 8.58 16.45
CA PRO A 76 15.88 8.84 16.89
C PRO A 76 15.93 9.54 18.26
N ALA A 77 16.89 9.14 19.08
CA ALA A 77 17.10 9.77 20.38
C ALA A 77 17.35 11.28 20.23
N GLY A 78 16.58 12.08 20.95
CA GLY A 78 16.75 13.52 20.99
C GLY A 78 16.11 14.31 19.84
N VAL A 79 15.42 13.64 18.91
CA VAL A 79 14.65 14.32 17.86
C VAL A 79 13.56 15.19 18.48
N CYS A 80 13.28 16.32 17.84
CA CYS A 80 12.16 17.17 18.20
C CYS A 80 11.75 18.04 17.01
N VAL A 81 10.47 18.40 16.97
CA VAL A 81 9.84 19.21 15.92
C VAL A 81 9.51 20.60 16.47
N PRO A 82 9.82 21.68 15.74
CA PRO A 82 9.47 23.03 16.15
C PRO A 82 7.95 23.24 16.26
N ASN A 83 7.50 23.80 17.37
CA ASN A 83 6.11 24.27 17.50
C ASN A 83 6.05 25.77 17.11
N PRO A 84 5.43 26.12 15.97
CA PRO A 84 5.40 27.49 15.47
C PRO A 84 4.66 28.47 16.39
N SER A 85 3.77 27.98 17.27
CA SER A 85 2.99 28.84 18.17
C SER A 85 3.74 29.20 19.45
N THR A 86 4.68 28.37 19.89
CA THR A 86 5.40 28.56 21.15
C THR A 86 6.92 28.79 20.96
N ASN A 87 7.43 28.55 19.75
CA ASN A 87 8.87 28.49 19.44
C ASN A 87 9.63 27.45 20.28
N GLN A 88 8.94 26.45 20.81
CA GLN A 88 9.56 25.35 21.56
C GLN A 88 9.75 24.14 20.65
N CYS A 89 10.77 23.33 20.95
CA CYS A 89 11.00 22.07 20.31
C CYS A 89 10.21 20.97 21.05
N VAL A 90 9.28 20.32 20.37
CA VAL A 90 8.43 19.26 20.93
C VAL A 90 9.03 17.90 20.52
N ARG A 91 9.26 17.05 21.50
CA ARG A 91 9.73 15.68 21.27
C ARG A 91 8.55 14.75 21.10
N PRO A 92 8.70 13.67 20.32
CA PRO A 92 7.74 12.57 20.36
C PRO A 92 7.52 12.09 21.80
N TYR A 93 6.28 11.78 22.15
CA TYR A 93 5.91 11.39 23.50
C TYR A 93 4.95 10.19 23.48
N HIS A 94 4.99 9.41 24.56
CA HIS A 94 4.07 8.28 24.72
C HIS A 94 2.64 8.80 24.98
N ASN A 95 1.72 8.49 24.05
CA ASN A 95 0.34 8.91 24.12
C ASN A 95 -0.54 7.77 24.67
N LEU A 96 -1.14 8.01 25.81
CA LEU A 96 -2.05 7.05 26.48
C LEU A 96 -3.50 7.16 25.99
N ASN A 97 -3.80 8.14 25.12
CA ASN A 97 -5.17 8.38 24.69
C ASN A 97 -5.55 7.37 23.61
N ASP A 98 -6.61 6.62 23.86
CA ASP A 98 -7.23 5.72 22.87
C ASP A 98 -7.82 6.46 21.66
N LYS A 99 -8.06 7.77 21.80
CA LYS A 99 -8.58 8.64 20.77
C LYS A 99 -7.54 9.66 20.37
N ASN A 100 -7.20 9.67 19.09
CA ASN A 100 -6.29 10.62 18.47
C ASN A 100 -7.02 11.58 17.53
N ILE A 101 -6.33 12.64 17.13
CA ILE A 101 -6.84 13.66 16.24
C ILE A 101 -6.08 13.65 14.92
N GLY A 102 -4.77 13.38 14.96
CA GLY A 102 -3.88 13.47 13.82
C GLY A 102 -3.75 14.88 13.26
N GLY A 103 -3.46 14.98 11.97
CA GLY A 103 -3.32 16.22 11.24
C GLY A 103 -3.98 16.15 9.85
N PRO A 104 -4.05 17.27 9.13
CA PRO A 104 -4.42 17.25 7.72
C PRO A 104 -3.37 16.47 6.92
N HIS A 105 -3.84 15.64 5.99
CA HIS A 105 -3.00 14.64 5.31
C HIS A 105 -3.21 14.56 3.79
N GLY A 106 -3.59 15.67 3.14
CA GLY A 106 -3.60 15.75 1.69
C GLY A 106 -2.21 15.93 1.07
N ALA A 107 -2.09 15.89 -0.26
CA ALA A 107 -0.81 16.00 -0.98
C ALA A 107 -0.01 17.28 -0.60
N THR A 108 -0.70 18.39 -0.39
CA THR A 108 -0.03 19.64 0.02
C THR A 108 0.50 19.58 1.46
N ASN A 109 -0.17 18.81 2.32
CA ASN A 109 0.24 18.62 3.71
C ASN A 109 1.46 17.71 3.80
N ALA A 110 1.52 16.63 3.03
CA ALA A 110 2.69 15.76 2.93
C ALA A 110 3.96 16.56 2.56
N VAL A 111 3.87 17.42 1.53
CA VAL A 111 4.97 18.31 1.13
C VAL A 111 5.39 19.24 2.28
N ALA A 112 4.43 19.75 3.05
CA ALA A 112 4.70 20.65 4.17
C ALA A 112 5.30 19.91 5.36
N ASP A 113 4.84 18.70 5.66
CA ASP A 113 5.35 17.85 6.75
C ASP A 113 6.78 17.40 6.48
N ILE A 114 7.05 16.94 5.26
CA ILE A 114 8.40 16.57 4.81
C ILE A 114 9.34 17.77 4.78
N ASN A 115 8.86 18.95 4.44
CA ASN A 115 9.59 20.23 4.40
C ASN A 115 10.99 20.12 3.78
N GLY A 116 11.06 19.56 2.57
CA GLY A 116 12.34 19.38 1.87
C GLY A 116 13.32 18.44 2.59
N GLY A 117 12.81 17.43 3.28
CA GLY A 117 13.57 16.41 3.99
C GLY A 117 13.92 16.76 5.45
N LYS A 118 13.37 17.84 5.99
CA LYS A 118 13.59 18.18 7.41
C LYS A 118 12.68 17.44 8.37
N MET A 119 11.56 16.91 7.89
CA MET A 119 10.55 16.19 8.66
C MET A 119 10.08 17.00 9.88
N ASP A 120 9.79 18.29 9.70
CA ASP A 120 9.51 19.22 10.80
C ASP A 120 8.24 20.05 10.62
N GLY A 121 7.36 19.71 9.64
CA GLY A 121 6.14 20.47 9.35
C GLY A 121 4.91 20.06 10.16
N PHE A 122 4.86 18.85 10.71
CA PHE A 122 3.70 18.18 11.30
C PHE A 122 2.90 19.04 12.30
N ILE A 123 3.56 19.64 13.30
CA ILE A 123 2.90 20.51 14.28
C ILE A 123 2.29 21.75 13.62
N GLY A 124 2.98 22.28 12.62
CA GLY A 124 2.49 23.43 11.85
C GLY A 124 1.21 23.11 11.09
N GLN A 125 1.12 21.91 10.50
CA GLN A 125 -0.06 21.45 9.78
C GLN A 125 -1.22 21.14 10.75
N GLU A 126 -0.98 20.44 11.87
CA GLU A 126 -1.98 20.22 12.91
C GLU A 126 -2.62 21.54 13.39
N LEU A 127 -1.79 22.53 13.71
CA LEU A 127 -2.27 23.85 14.14
C LEU A 127 -3.07 24.58 13.05
N ARG A 128 -2.75 24.38 11.79
CA ARG A 128 -3.49 24.94 10.64
C ARG A 128 -4.82 24.22 10.47
N GLY A 129 -4.82 22.88 10.48
CA GLY A 129 -6.01 22.05 10.37
C GLY A 129 -7.01 22.34 11.49
N SER A 130 -6.56 22.38 12.74
CA SER A 130 -7.41 22.71 13.91
C SER A 130 -8.07 24.08 13.78
N LYS A 131 -7.39 25.10 13.25
CA LYS A 131 -7.98 26.42 13.03
C LYS A 131 -9.09 26.41 11.97
N ILE A 132 -8.99 25.55 10.97
CA ILE A 132 -9.99 25.41 9.92
C ILE A 132 -11.19 24.63 10.45
N ALA A 133 -10.94 23.49 11.06
CA ALA A 133 -11.95 22.58 11.58
C ALA A 133 -12.81 23.21 12.69
N CYS A 134 -12.19 23.92 13.63
CA CYS A 134 -12.90 24.52 14.77
C CYS A 134 -13.81 25.70 14.42
N LYS A 135 -13.76 26.21 13.18
CA LYS A 135 -14.70 27.23 12.71
C LYS A 135 -16.13 26.70 12.52
N SER A 136 -16.28 25.40 12.27
CA SER A 136 -17.56 24.75 11.95
C SER A 136 -18.22 24.03 13.11
N ASN A 137 -17.59 23.88 14.27
CA ASN A 137 -18.06 23.14 15.46
C ASN A 137 -18.31 21.63 15.22
N PHE A 138 -17.87 21.05 14.11
CA PHE A 138 -18.08 19.65 13.80
C PHE A 138 -16.93 18.74 14.26
N ASP A 139 -15.84 19.36 14.65
CA ASP A 139 -14.60 18.64 14.89
C ASP A 139 -14.43 18.26 16.36
N PRO A 140 -14.30 16.97 16.69
CA PRO A 140 -13.96 16.53 18.04
C PRO A 140 -12.67 17.15 18.59
N ALA A 141 -11.72 17.52 17.72
CA ALA A 141 -10.49 18.21 18.08
C ALA A 141 -10.73 19.51 18.82
N CYS A 142 -11.81 20.21 18.49
CA CYS A 142 -12.17 21.47 19.14
C CYS A 142 -12.51 21.32 20.64
N SER A 143 -12.81 20.11 21.07
CA SER A 143 -13.13 19.77 22.47
C SER A 143 -11.99 19.12 23.25
N LEU A 144 -10.88 18.80 22.59
CA LEU A 144 -9.72 18.20 23.24
C LEU A 144 -8.82 19.31 23.81
N ASN A 145 -8.66 19.29 25.12
CA ASN A 145 -7.77 20.23 25.83
C ASN A 145 -6.34 19.70 25.72
N GLN A 146 -5.72 19.90 24.55
CA GLN A 146 -4.42 19.33 24.26
C GLN A 146 -3.30 20.20 24.84
N GLN A 147 -2.54 19.61 25.74
CA GLN A 147 -1.33 20.20 26.26
C GLN A 147 -0.11 19.95 25.33
N GLN A 148 -0.19 18.95 24.46
CA GLN A 148 0.86 18.58 23.52
C GLN A 148 0.26 18.31 22.13
N PRO A 149 0.98 18.60 21.03
CA PRO A 149 0.55 18.27 19.68
C PRO A 149 0.32 16.75 19.53
N ASP A 150 -0.89 16.36 19.12
CA ASP A 150 -1.28 14.95 19.01
C ASP A 150 -0.46 14.21 17.96
N VAL A 151 -0.09 14.91 16.88
CA VAL A 151 0.75 14.37 15.80
C VAL A 151 2.13 13.88 16.26
N MET A 152 2.59 14.30 17.44
CA MET A 152 3.85 13.87 18.04
C MET A 152 3.69 12.69 19.02
N GLY A 153 2.46 12.21 19.21
CA GLY A 153 2.17 11.12 20.13
C GLY A 153 2.40 9.75 19.48
N TYR A 154 3.08 8.83 20.19
CA TYR A 154 3.19 7.44 19.76
C TYR A 154 2.53 6.48 20.75
N HIS A 155 2.10 5.33 20.26
CA HIS A 155 1.63 4.18 21.02
C HIS A 155 2.68 3.06 21.00
N ASP A 156 2.67 2.20 22.01
CA ASP A 156 3.53 1.01 22.03
C ASP A 156 2.75 -0.25 22.47
N ALA A 157 3.44 -1.30 22.87
CA ALA A 157 2.82 -2.53 23.31
C ALA A 157 1.75 -2.34 24.41
N ARG A 158 1.75 -1.22 25.12
CA ARG A 158 0.79 -0.96 26.19
C ARG A 158 -0.62 -0.68 25.66
N GLU A 159 -0.73 0.04 24.54
CA GLU A 159 -2.00 0.38 23.90
C GLU A 159 -2.34 -0.57 22.75
N ILE A 160 -1.31 -1.07 22.02
CA ILE A 160 -1.48 -1.90 20.83
C ILE A 160 -0.78 -3.26 20.94
N PRO A 161 -1.00 -4.02 22.05
CA PRO A 161 -0.25 -5.25 22.33
C PRO A 161 -0.40 -6.32 21.26
N ASN A 162 -1.54 -6.39 20.56
CA ASN A 162 -1.74 -7.39 19.52
C ASN A 162 -0.91 -7.09 18.26
N TYR A 163 -0.80 -5.83 17.87
CA TYR A 163 0.03 -5.45 16.73
C TYR A 163 1.52 -5.74 17.00
N TRP A 164 1.98 -5.43 18.22
CA TRP A 164 3.34 -5.75 18.62
C TRP A 164 3.58 -7.27 18.72
N THR A 165 2.59 -8.04 19.21
CA THR A 165 2.66 -9.49 19.20
C THR A 165 2.72 -10.06 17.77
N TYR A 166 1.98 -9.48 16.82
CA TYR A 166 2.09 -9.90 15.42
C TYR A 166 3.48 -9.61 14.85
N ALA A 167 4.08 -8.46 15.14
CA ALA A 167 5.45 -8.16 14.76
C ALA A 167 6.46 -9.15 15.34
N GLU A 168 6.33 -9.53 16.62
CA GLU A 168 7.18 -10.53 17.29
C GLU A 168 7.01 -11.95 16.75
N GLN A 169 5.78 -12.35 16.47
CA GLN A 169 5.47 -13.72 16.07
C GLN A 169 5.56 -13.91 14.57
N PHE A 170 5.49 -12.86 13.80
CA PHE A 170 5.56 -12.88 12.35
C PHE A 170 6.61 -11.89 11.86
N LEU A 171 6.25 -10.85 11.13
CA LEU A 171 7.21 -9.96 10.50
C LEU A 171 6.73 -8.51 10.51
N LEU A 172 7.65 -7.58 10.77
CA LEU A 172 7.46 -6.13 10.69
C LEU A 172 8.24 -5.57 9.50
N GLN A 173 7.64 -4.66 8.76
CA GLN A 173 8.28 -3.90 7.67
C GLN A 173 8.48 -2.47 8.14
N ASP A 174 9.70 -2.08 8.46
CA ASP A 174 9.97 -0.76 9.03
C ASP A 174 10.30 0.32 7.99
N HIS A 175 10.34 -0.05 6.73
CA HIS A 175 10.45 0.84 5.58
C HIS A 175 9.31 0.60 4.58
N MET A 176 8.09 0.39 5.08
CA MET A 176 6.88 0.43 4.28
C MET A 176 6.47 1.89 4.11
N PHE A 177 6.37 2.35 2.88
CA PHE A 177 5.98 3.71 2.52
C PHE A 177 4.62 3.70 1.84
N GLU A 178 3.87 4.77 2.01
CA GLU A 178 2.74 5.06 1.11
C GLU A 178 3.24 5.05 -0.35
N PRO A 179 2.48 4.53 -1.30
CA PRO A 179 2.89 4.50 -2.71
C PRO A 179 2.93 5.89 -3.36
N ASN A 180 2.34 6.89 -2.74
CA ASN A 180 2.42 8.30 -3.13
C ASN A 180 2.25 9.21 -1.91
N ALA A 181 2.56 10.49 -2.04
CA ALA A 181 2.50 11.43 -0.92
C ALA A 181 1.13 12.13 -0.87
N SER A 182 0.07 11.42 -0.51
CA SER A 182 -1.29 11.99 -0.48
C SER A 182 -2.19 11.32 0.56
N TRP A 183 -3.51 11.44 0.43
CA TRP A 183 -4.55 11.00 1.32
C TRP A 183 -5.21 9.70 0.86
N SER A 184 -6.14 9.17 1.63
CA SER A 184 -6.68 7.82 1.49
C SER A 184 -7.16 7.46 0.07
N LEU A 185 -7.85 8.33 -0.68
CA LEU A 185 -8.36 7.91 -2.00
C LEU A 185 -7.24 7.57 -2.99
N PRO A 186 -6.20 8.40 -3.21
CA PRO A 186 -5.05 7.99 -4.00
C PRO A 186 -4.40 6.69 -3.52
N GLU A 187 -4.27 6.49 -2.20
CA GLU A 187 -3.69 5.28 -1.62
C GLU A 187 -4.50 4.03 -1.94
N HIS A 188 -5.82 4.10 -1.78
CA HIS A 188 -6.73 3.00 -2.16
C HIS A 188 -6.74 2.74 -3.68
N LEU A 189 -6.52 3.75 -4.52
CA LEU A 189 -6.35 3.57 -5.96
C LEU A 189 -5.03 2.87 -6.29
N PHE A 190 -3.92 3.30 -5.66
CA PHE A 190 -2.63 2.64 -5.84
C PHE A 190 -2.66 1.19 -5.37
N MET A 191 -3.30 0.88 -4.25
CA MET A 191 -3.43 -0.49 -3.71
C MET A 191 -4.03 -1.47 -4.74
N VAL A 192 -4.88 -1.01 -5.64
CA VAL A 192 -5.58 -1.85 -6.62
C VAL A 192 -5.14 -1.61 -8.07
N SER A 193 -4.41 -0.53 -8.36
CA SER A 193 -4.08 -0.17 -9.74
C SER A 193 -2.72 0.49 -9.94
N GLU A 194 -1.95 0.69 -8.86
CA GLU A 194 -0.63 1.35 -8.86
C GLU A 194 -0.62 2.73 -9.52
N TRP A 195 -1.77 3.35 -9.59
CA TRP A 195 -1.93 4.68 -10.16
C TRP A 195 -3.15 5.41 -9.61
N SER A 196 -3.00 6.71 -9.38
CA SER A 196 -4.08 7.64 -9.13
C SER A 196 -4.14 8.67 -10.24
N ALA A 197 -5.27 8.73 -10.93
CA ALA A 197 -5.42 9.55 -12.12
C ALA A 197 -6.83 10.16 -12.24
N ARG A 198 -6.94 11.17 -13.05
CA ARG A 198 -8.21 11.76 -13.46
C ARG A 198 -8.36 11.70 -14.96
N CYS A 199 -9.45 11.09 -15.44
CA CYS A 199 -9.76 10.96 -16.85
C CYS A 199 -10.65 12.12 -17.32
N SER A 200 -10.29 12.77 -18.41
CA SER A 200 -11.07 13.88 -18.99
C SER A 200 -12.23 13.41 -19.88
N GLN A 201 -12.21 12.14 -20.32
CA GLN A 201 -13.22 11.51 -21.17
C GLN A 201 -13.61 10.16 -20.57
N GLN A 202 -14.90 9.96 -20.40
CA GLN A 202 -15.45 8.73 -19.86
C GLN A 202 -15.10 7.52 -20.74
N GLY A 203 -14.65 6.43 -20.13
CA GLY A 203 -14.29 5.18 -20.81
C GLY A 203 -13.04 5.26 -21.69
N ASN A 204 -12.26 6.35 -21.61
CA ASN A 204 -11.05 6.51 -22.40
C ASN A 204 -9.80 6.55 -21.50
N PRO A 205 -9.09 5.43 -21.30
CA PRO A 205 -7.89 5.41 -20.48
C PRO A 205 -6.80 6.38 -20.96
N MET A 206 -6.69 6.60 -22.27
CA MET A 206 -5.71 7.54 -22.82
C MET A 206 -5.99 9.01 -22.50
N SER A 207 -7.13 9.32 -21.89
CA SER A 207 -7.49 10.66 -21.44
C SER A 207 -7.13 10.93 -19.98
N CYS A 208 -6.57 9.94 -19.27
CA CYS A 208 -6.23 10.02 -17.87
C CYS A 208 -4.88 10.71 -17.67
N GLN A 209 -4.73 11.41 -16.57
CA GLN A 209 -3.51 12.10 -16.15
C GLN A 209 -3.33 11.95 -14.66
N ASN A 210 -2.09 11.91 -14.19
CA ASN A 210 -1.77 11.87 -12.77
C ASN A 210 -2.57 12.90 -11.98
N GLU A 211 -3.17 12.46 -10.88
CA GLU A 211 -3.91 13.31 -9.97
C GLU A 211 -3.88 12.71 -8.56
N LEU A 212 -3.20 13.36 -7.64
CA LEU A 212 -3.03 12.90 -6.26
C LEU A 212 -3.91 13.63 -5.25
N GLN A 213 -4.59 14.71 -5.65
CA GLN A 213 -5.42 15.46 -4.71
C GLN A 213 -6.91 15.26 -4.99
N ASN A 214 -7.33 15.20 -6.24
CA ASN A 214 -8.74 15.13 -6.60
C ASN A 214 -9.00 14.16 -7.76
N PRO A 215 -8.65 12.88 -7.62
CA PRO A 215 -8.81 11.90 -8.71
C PRO A 215 -10.29 11.62 -9.03
N ASP A 216 -11.19 11.86 -8.10
CA ASP A 216 -12.63 11.68 -8.24
C ASP A 216 -13.35 12.83 -8.98
N ARG A 217 -12.66 13.95 -9.25
CA ARG A 217 -13.25 15.10 -9.94
C ARG A 217 -13.15 14.97 -11.45
N LEU A 218 -14.30 14.84 -12.12
CA LEU A 218 -14.36 14.88 -13.58
C LEU A 218 -14.23 16.32 -14.11
N GLY A 219 -13.12 16.56 -14.85
CA GLY A 219 -12.99 17.65 -15.81
C GLY A 219 -12.78 19.05 -15.27
N VAL A 220 -11.81 19.75 -15.86
CA VAL A 220 -11.52 21.17 -15.66
C VAL A 220 -12.72 22.00 -16.15
N GLY A 221 -13.49 22.58 -15.25
CA GLY A 221 -14.53 23.53 -15.59
C GLY A 221 -15.46 23.87 -14.42
N LYS A 222 -15.38 25.13 -13.96
CA LYS A 222 -16.31 25.71 -13.00
C LYS A 222 -17.77 25.63 -13.51
N ARG A 223 -18.44 24.50 -13.32
CA ARG A 223 -19.90 24.40 -13.34
C ARG A 223 -20.34 23.51 -12.18
N GLN A 224 -20.70 24.15 -11.09
CA GLN A 224 -21.56 23.59 -10.09
C GLN A 224 -22.87 23.14 -10.77
N GLY A 225 -23.16 21.85 -10.68
CA GLY A 225 -24.40 21.29 -11.17
C GLY A 225 -24.17 19.99 -11.95
N LEU A 226 -24.46 18.85 -11.29
CA LEU A 226 -24.28 17.48 -11.74
C LEU A 226 -22.82 17.02 -11.70
N GLN A 227 -22.35 16.63 -10.52
CA GLN A 227 -21.16 15.80 -10.39
C GLN A 227 -21.42 14.52 -11.20
N LYS A 228 -20.79 14.40 -12.34
CA LYS A 228 -20.68 13.10 -12.98
C LYS A 228 -19.86 12.21 -12.02
N ARG A 229 -20.29 10.98 -11.87
CA ARG A 229 -19.54 9.99 -11.08
C ARG A 229 -18.10 9.92 -11.58
N PRO A 230 -17.12 9.68 -10.70
CA PRO A 230 -15.77 9.35 -11.12
C PRO A 230 -15.79 8.22 -12.14
N ASP A 231 -14.82 8.19 -13.01
CA ASP A 231 -14.66 7.18 -14.05
C ASP A 231 -13.20 6.79 -14.12
N TYR A 232 -12.88 5.68 -13.49
CA TYR A 232 -11.53 5.14 -13.48
C TYR A 232 -11.37 4.22 -14.68
N ALA A 233 -10.94 4.83 -15.81
CA ALA A 233 -10.88 4.14 -17.10
C ALA A 233 -9.59 3.35 -17.31
N TRP A 234 -8.55 3.58 -16.51
CA TRP A 234 -7.26 2.88 -16.62
C TRP A 234 -7.34 1.45 -16.07
N THR A 235 -6.30 0.67 -16.31
CA THR A 235 -6.21 -0.72 -15.89
C THR A 235 -5.96 -0.84 -14.39
N ASP A 236 -6.68 -1.75 -13.74
CA ASP A 236 -6.47 -2.18 -12.36
C ASP A 236 -6.15 -3.68 -12.28
N LEU A 237 -5.70 -4.14 -11.13
CA LEU A 237 -5.28 -5.52 -10.92
C LEU A 237 -6.42 -6.53 -11.13
N THR A 238 -7.68 -6.13 -10.84
CA THR A 238 -8.82 -7.05 -11.00
C THR A 238 -9.04 -7.47 -12.45
N TYR A 239 -8.70 -6.61 -13.41
CA TYR A 239 -8.72 -6.95 -14.83
C TYR A 239 -7.72 -8.08 -15.18
N LEU A 240 -6.51 -8.04 -14.64
CA LEU A 240 -5.53 -9.11 -14.85
C LEU A 240 -5.97 -10.41 -14.17
N LEU A 241 -6.51 -10.31 -12.94
CA LEU A 241 -7.07 -11.47 -12.23
C LEU A 241 -8.23 -12.11 -13.01
N HIS A 242 -9.14 -11.30 -13.58
CA HIS A 242 -10.23 -11.76 -14.44
C HIS A 242 -9.70 -12.52 -15.66
N LYS A 243 -8.74 -11.94 -16.40
CA LYS A 243 -8.13 -12.59 -17.57
C LYS A 243 -7.49 -13.93 -17.22
N ALA A 244 -6.85 -14.03 -16.07
CA ALA A 244 -6.20 -15.24 -15.59
C ALA A 244 -7.16 -16.20 -14.88
N LYS A 245 -8.45 -15.84 -14.70
CA LYS A 245 -9.47 -16.58 -13.95
C LYS A 245 -9.06 -16.83 -12.49
N VAL A 246 -8.37 -15.88 -11.89
CA VAL A 246 -8.00 -15.87 -10.48
C VAL A 246 -9.13 -15.24 -9.69
N SER A 247 -9.61 -15.94 -8.67
CA SER A 247 -10.73 -15.45 -7.86
C SER A 247 -10.29 -14.30 -6.96
N TRP A 248 -11.14 -13.27 -6.85
CA TRP A 248 -10.90 -12.15 -5.96
C TRP A 248 -12.18 -11.64 -5.29
N ALA A 249 -12.02 -10.97 -4.15
CA ALA A 249 -13.09 -10.22 -3.51
C ALA A 249 -12.55 -8.96 -2.83
N TYR A 250 -13.38 -7.92 -2.82
CA TYR A 250 -13.15 -6.70 -2.06
C TYR A 250 -14.23 -6.58 -0.97
N TYR A 251 -13.83 -6.74 0.29
CA TYR A 251 -14.77 -6.80 1.41
C TYR A 251 -14.87 -5.44 2.10
N VAL A 252 -16.08 -4.90 2.15
CA VAL A 252 -16.36 -3.58 2.69
C VAL A 252 -17.13 -3.70 4.00
N ALA A 253 -16.62 -3.12 5.06
CA ALA A 253 -17.35 -3.00 6.32
C ALA A 253 -18.46 -1.94 6.20
N ASN A 254 -19.70 -2.35 6.48
CA ASN A 254 -20.82 -1.41 6.47
C ASN A 254 -20.67 -0.37 7.58
N GLY A 255 -21.04 0.88 7.29
CA GLY A 255 -20.99 1.98 8.24
C GLY A 255 -20.86 3.32 7.55
N THR A 256 -19.88 4.09 7.99
CA THR A 256 -19.52 5.38 7.41
C THR A 256 -18.03 5.45 7.18
N GLN A 257 -17.61 6.30 6.27
CA GLN A 257 -16.21 6.74 6.11
C GLN A 257 -16.12 8.22 6.46
N PRO A 258 -15.11 8.67 7.22
CA PRO A 258 -14.98 10.05 7.68
C PRO A 258 -14.03 10.90 6.84
N ASP A 259 -13.56 10.43 5.70
CA ASP A 259 -12.48 11.04 4.97
C ASP A 259 -12.91 12.00 3.85
N CYS A 260 -12.04 12.90 3.38
CA CYS A 260 -12.26 13.84 2.29
C CYS A 260 -10.97 14.53 1.79
N GLU A 261 -11.07 15.18 0.64
CA GLU A 261 -9.97 15.75 -0.15
C GLU A 261 -9.51 17.17 0.22
N ASP A 262 -10.09 17.83 1.20
CA ASP A 262 -10.02 19.28 1.34
C ASP A 262 -9.07 19.83 2.42
N ASP A 263 -7.98 19.15 2.72
CA ASP A 263 -7.06 19.51 3.81
C ASP A 263 -7.73 19.54 5.21
N ALA A 264 -8.93 19.00 5.36
CA ALA A 264 -9.60 18.95 6.63
C ALA A 264 -9.05 17.78 7.46
N MET A 265 -8.86 18.02 8.76
CA MET A 265 -8.53 16.92 9.67
C MET A 265 -9.72 15.99 9.87
N PHE A 266 -10.93 16.51 9.71
CA PHE A 266 -12.18 15.77 9.86
C PHE A 266 -13.19 16.21 8.83
N CYS A 267 -13.89 15.25 8.26
CA CYS A 267 -14.88 15.44 7.23
C CYS A 267 -16.26 15.00 7.69
N GLN A 268 -17.29 15.45 7.00
CA GLN A 268 -18.62 14.95 7.21
C GLN A 268 -18.67 13.48 6.77
N SER A 269 -18.88 12.58 7.72
CA SER A 269 -18.97 11.15 7.45
C SER A 269 -20.00 10.82 6.37
N GLN A 270 -19.61 10.02 5.38
CA GLN A 270 -20.46 9.51 4.32
C GLN A 270 -20.85 8.05 4.59
N PRO A 271 -22.06 7.60 4.19
CA PRO A 271 -22.43 6.19 4.31
C PRO A 271 -21.55 5.30 3.44
N GLN A 272 -21.07 4.18 4.01
CA GLN A 272 -20.26 3.18 3.32
C GLN A 272 -20.91 1.81 3.31
N ARG A 273 -20.87 1.13 2.17
CA ARG A 273 -21.28 -0.27 1.98
C ARG A 273 -20.76 -0.81 0.64
N ALA A 274 -20.72 -2.11 0.47
CA ALA A 274 -20.20 -2.77 -0.73
C ALA A 274 -20.76 -2.23 -2.06
N GLY A 275 -22.05 -1.93 -2.13
CA GLY A 275 -22.68 -1.40 -3.35
C GLY A 275 -22.56 0.11 -3.55
N THR A 276 -21.87 0.84 -2.68
CA THR A 276 -21.68 2.29 -2.78
C THR A 276 -20.21 2.55 -3.06
N PRO A 277 -19.86 3.06 -4.25
CA PRO A 277 -18.49 3.48 -4.50
C PRO A 277 -18.19 4.75 -3.71
N GLU A 278 -17.07 4.74 -3.01
CA GLU A 278 -16.61 5.83 -2.13
C GLU A 278 -15.07 5.77 -2.04
N ILE A 279 -14.49 6.57 -1.17
CA ILE A 279 -13.04 6.73 -0.99
C ILE A 279 -12.37 5.40 -0.69
N TRP A 280 -12.88 4.65 0.30
CA TRP A 280 -12.36 3.35 0.72
C TRP A 280 -12.92 2.17 -0.08
N ASN A 281 -13.76 2.42 -1.08
CA ASN A 281 -14.33 1.43 -1.99
C ASN A 281 -14.34 1.97 -3.42
N PRO A 282 -13.16 2.18 -4.05
CA PRO A 282 -13.06 2.81 -5.37
C PRO A 282 -13.43 1.88 -6.53
N LEU A 283 -13.34 0.56 -6.34
CA LEU A 283 -13.51 -0.45 -7.41
C LEU A 283 -14.80 -0.32 -8.22
N PRO A 284 -15.98 0.06 -7.65
CA PRO A 284 -17.18 0.23 -8.46
C PRO A 284 -17.09 1.34 -9.53
N TYR A 285 -16.09 2.23 -9.42
CA TYR A 285 -15.85 3.26 -10.43
C TYR A 285 -14.90 2.82 -11.55
N PHE A 286 -14.19 1.70 -11.41
CA PHE A 286 -13.35 1.16 -12.48
C PHE A 286 -14.19 0.59 -13.62
N ASP A 287 -13.85 0.97 -14.85
CA ASP A 287 -14.49 0.47 -16.05
C ASP A 287 -14.30 -1.03 -16.23
N THR A 288 -13.12 -1.53 -15.91
CA THR A 288 -12.74 -2.94 -15.96
C THR A 288 -13.69 -3.79 -15.13
N VAL A 289 -13.88 -3.48 -13.85
CA VAL A 289 -14.80 -4.23 -12.96
C VAL A 289 -16.23 -4.28 -13.49
N ARG A 290 -16.69 -3.17 -14.09
CA ARG A 290 -18.04 -3.12 -14.68
C ARG A 290 -18.15 -3.89 -16.00
N GLN A 291 -17.16 -3.77 -16.88
CA GLN A 291 -17.12 -4.42 -18.18
C GLN A 291 -16.98 -5.94 -18.06
N ASP A 292 -16.19 -6.38 -17.08
CA ASP A 292 -15.98 -7.80 -16.79
C ASP A 292 -17.15 -8.42 -16.01
N GLY A 293 -18.13 -7.61 -15.57
CA GLY A 293 -19.32 -8.08 -14.86
C GLY A 293 -19.04 -8.49 -13.41
N GLU A 294 -17.95 -8.00 -12.80
CA GLU A 294 -17.43 -8.47 -11.52
C GLU A 294 -17.80 -7.59 -10.31
N LEU A 295 -18.74 -6.65 -10.45
CA LEU A 295 -19.27 -5.89 -9.31
C LEU A 295 -19.75 -6.77 -8.14
N GLY A 296 -20.13 -8.03 -8.41
CA GLY A 296 -20.51 -9.00 -7.38
C GLY A 296 -19.35 -9.48 -6.49
N ASN A 297 -18.12 -9.24 -6.88
CA ASN A 297 -16.93 -9.53 -6.09
C ASN A 297 -16.68 -8.48 -5.00
N ILE A 298 -17.36 -7.32 -5.09
CA ILE A 298 -17.35 -6.30 -4.04
C ILE A 298 -18.46 -6.68 -3.04
N GLN A 299 -18.07 -7.16 -1.87
CA GLN A 299 -18.94 -7.85 -0.94
C GLN A 299 -18.96 -7.19 0.44
N GLN A 300 -20.01 -7.47 1.22
CA GLN A 300 -20.04 -7.05 2.61
C GLN A 300 -19.06 -7.88 3.44
N LEU A 301 -18.47 -7.28 4.46
CA LEU A 301 -17.50 -7.93 5.35
C LEU A 301 -18.01 -9.24 5.98
N SER A 302 -19.31 -9.40 6.18
CA SER A 302 -19.89 -10.66 6.69
C SER A 302 -19.62 -11.86 5.78
N GLN A 303 -19.43 -11.64 4.47
CA GLN A 303 -19.08 -12.69 3.53
C GLN A 303 -17.63 -13.15 3.70
N PHE A 304 -16.71 -12.23 4.06
CA PHE A 304 -15.35 -12.59 4.43
C PHE A 304 -15.32 -13.58 5.61
N TYR A 305 -16.03 -13.27 6.69
CA TYR A 305 -16.08 -14.18 7.85
C TYR A 305 -16.67 -15.55 7.49
N THR A 306 -17.63 -15.56 6.59
CA THR A 306 -18.23 -16.80 6.06
C THR A 306 -17.21 -17.58 5.24
N ALA A 307 -16.48 -16.92 4.35
CA ALA A 307 -15.46 -17.53 3.52
C ALA A 307 -14.30 -18.09 4.35
N ALA A 308 -13.76 -17.29 5.27
CA ALA A 308 -12.68 -17.70 6.15
C ALA A 308 -13.05 -18.93 7.01
N LYS A 309 -14.28 -18.95 7.55
CA LYS A 309 -14.78 -20.08 8.33
C LYS A 309 -14.93 -21.37 7.50
N ASN A 310 -15.35 -21.24 6.25
CA ASN A 310 -15.69 -22.39 5.41
C ASN A 310 -14.51 -22.89 4.55
N GLY A 311 -13.35 -22.24 4.59
CA GLY A 311 -12.21 -22.57 3.70
C GLY A 311 -12.51 -22.26 2.23
N THR A 312 -13.09 -21.10 1.98
CA THR A 312 -13.48 -20.64 0.65
C THR A 312 -13.04 -19.20 0.38
N LEU A 313 -11.93 -18.79 0.99
CA LEU A 313 -11.31 -17.49 0.68
C LEU A 313 -10.94 -17.44 -0.79
N PRO A 314 -11.17 -16.31 -1.49
CA PRO A 314 -10.62 -16.10 -2.82
C PRO A 314 -9.08 -16.16 -2.83
N ALA A 315 -8.51 -16.28 -4.01
CA ALA A 315 -7.06 -16.18 -4.16
C ALA A 315 -6.55 -14.82 -3.71
N VAL A 316 -7.28 -13.74 -4.03
CA VAL A 316 -6.94 -12.39 -3.60
C VAL A 316 -8.13 -11.74 -2.90
N SER A 317 -7.88 -11.15 -1.74
CA SER A 317 -8.88 -10.45 -0.94
C SER A 317 -8.36 -9.12 -0.46
N TRP A 318 -9.17 -8.06 -0.56
CA TRP A 318 -8.93 -6.78 0.10
C TRP A 318 -10.01 -6.54 1.13
N ILE A 319 -9.67 -5.92 2.25
CA ILE A 319 -10.61 -5.62 3.34
C ILE A 319 -10.50 -4.15 3.69
N ALA A 320 -11.59 -3.39 3.47
CA ALA A 320 -11.73 -2.00 3.87
C ALA A 320 -12.56 -1.90 5.15
N PRO A 321 -12.11 -1.15 6.17
CA PRO A 321 -12.82 -0.92 7.41
C PRO A 321 -13.99 0.04 7.20
N ASN A 322 -14.74 0.32 8.26
CA ASN A 322 -15.59 1.50 8.36
C ASN A 322 -15.00 2.50 9.36
N GLY A 323 -15.49 3.72 9.38
CA GLY A 323 -14.95 4.79 10.21
C GLY A 323 -14.86 4.49 11.70
N LYS A 324 -15.70 3.57 12.24
CA LYS A 324 -15.59 3.14 13.63
C LYS A 324 -14.39 2.22 13.90
N ASN A 325 -14.06 1.37 12.92
CA ASN A 325 -13.11 0.27 13.06
C ASN A 325 -11.76 0.57 12.38
N SER A 326 -11.64 1.74 11.75
CA SER A 326 -10.52 2.06 10.85
C SER A 326 -9.29 2.61 11.56
N GLU A 327 -9.43 3.14 12.77
CA GLU A 327 -8.44 3.96 13.45
C GLU A 327 -8.29 5.38 12.87
N HIS A 328 -8.91 5.67 11.72
CA HIS A 328 -8.99 7.04 11.20
C HIS A 328 -9.47 7.99 12.32
N PRO A 329 -8.71 9.02 12.67
CA PRO A 329 -9.15 9.95 13.70
C PRO A 329 -10.57 10.51 13.43
N PRO A 330 -11.46 10.58 14.43
CA PRO A 330 -11.24 10.30 15.86
C PRO A 330 -11.69 8.91 16.32
N ALA A 331 -11.64 7.87 15.48
CA ALA A 331 -11.93 6.51 15.89
C ALA A 331 -10.92 6.02 16.95
N LEU A 332 -11.36 5.05 17.77
CA LEU A 332 -10.54 4.53 18.84
C LEU A 332 -9.52 3.52 18.32
N VAL A 333 -8.27 3.67 18.72
CA VAL A 333 -7.18 2.74 18.41
C VAL A 333 -7.51 1.31 18.90
N SER A 334 -8.04 1.18 20.12
CA SER A 334 -8.45 -0.11 20.70
C SER A 334 -9.54 -0.80 19.87
N THR A 335 -10.46 -0.03 19.29
CA THR A 335 -11.54 -0.59 18.45
C THR A 335 -11.00 -1.10 17.12
N GLY A 336 -10.07 -0.37 16.48
CA GLY A 336 -9.42 -0.82 15.26
C GLY A 336 -8.55 -2.06 15.49
N GLN A 337 -7.72 -2.05 16.54
CA GLN A 337 -6.96 -3.24 16.92
C GLN A 337 -7.84 -4.48 17.15
N ALA A 338 -8.98 -4.30 17.85
CA ALA A 338 -9.92 -5.39 18.08
C ALA A 338 -10.52 -5.92 16.78
N TYR A 339 -10.86 -5.02 15.85
CA TYR A 339 -11.37 -5.36 14.53
C TYR A 339 -10.36 -6.15 13.71
N VAL A 340 -9.13 -5.66 13.57
CA VAL A 340 -8.05 -6.33 12.84
C VAL A 340 -7.73 -7.69 13.45
N THR A 341 -7.64 -7.76 14.78
CA THR A 341 -7.44 -9.04 15.49
C THR A 341 -8.55 -10.04 15.17
N GLY A 342 -9.79 -9.57 15.08
CA GLY A 342 -10.94 -10.41 14.70
C GLY A 342 -10.82 -10.97 13.29
N LEU A 343 -10.36 -10.17 12.32
CA LEU A 343 -10.12 -10.60 10.94
C LEU A 343 -9.02 -11.67 10.87
N ILE A 344 -7.87 -11.40 11.50
CA ILE A 344 -6.73 -12.30 11.51
C ILE A 344 -7.09 -13.63 12.21
N ASN A 345 -7.77 -13.56 13.36
CA ASN A 345 -8.24 -14.74 14.05
C ASN A 345 -9.20 -15.60 13.21
N ALA A 346 -10.08 -14.97 12.44
CA ALA A 346 -11.01 -15.70 11.57
C ALA A 346 -10.27 -16.51 10.50
N ILE A 347 -9.21 -15.95 9.90
CA ILE A 347 -8.33 -16.67 8.97
C ILE A 347 -7.56 -17.78 9.68
N MET A 348 -6.92 -17.46 10.81
CA MET A 348 -6.09 -18.42 11.56
C MET A 348 -6.88 -19.62 12.08
N GLN A 349 -8.15 -19.44 12.41
CA GLN A 349 -9.05 -20.50 12.86
C GLN A 349 -9.72 -21.24 11.69
N GLY A 350 -9.61 -20.72 10.50
CA GLY A 350 -10.17 -21.30 9.27
C GLY A 350 -9.27 -22.34 8.60
N PRO A 351 -9.83 -23.12 7.68
CA PRO A 351 -9.08 -24.16 6.97
C PRO A 351 -7.94 -23.61 6.08
N ASP A 352 -8.07 -22.37 5.60
CA ASP A 352 -7.15 -21.76 4.61
C ASP A 352 -5.86 -21.21 5.24
N TRP A 353 -5.76 -21.14 6.59
CA TRP A 353 -4.58 -20.58 7.28
C TRP A 353 -3.27 -21.12 6.74
N SER A 354 -3.18 -22.44 6.54
CA SER A 354 -1.91 -23.09 6.15
C SER A 354 -1.35 -22.64 4.80
N SER A 355 -2.11 -21.88 4.02
CA SER A 355 -1.75 -21.38 2.68
C SER A 355 -2.10 -19.89 2.49
N THR A 356 -2.23 -19.12 3.58
CA THR A 356 -2.59 -17.70 3.51
C THR A 356 -1.42 -16.79 3.86
N ALA A 357 -1.28 -15.71 3.11
CA ALA A 357 -0.47 -14.55 3.48
C ALA A 357 -1.41 -13.36 3.73
N ILE A 358 -1.27 -12.72 4.88
CA ILE A 358 -1.97 -11.50 5.26
C ILE A 358 -0.96 -10.37 5.23
N PHE A 359 -1.26 -9.32 4.46
CA PHE A 359 -0.56 -8.05 4.47
C PHE A 359 -1.44 -7.04 5.18
N LEU A 360 -0.98 -6.55 6.32
CA LEU A 360 -1.65 -5.50 7.10
C LEU A 360 -0.86 -4.22 6.98
N ALA A 361 -1.51 -3.17 6.52
CA ALA A 361 -0.93 -1.82 6.42
C ALA A 361 -1.96 -0.76 6.78
N TRP A 362 -1.49 0.47 6.96
CA TRP A 362 -2.29 1.70 7.04
C TRP A 362 -2.13 2.46 5.74
N ASP A 363 -3.19 3.09 5.27
CA ASP A 363 -3.24 3.72 3.95
C ASP A 363 -2.32 4.94 3.86
N ASP A 364 -2.42 5.85 4.83
CA ASP A 364 -1.59 7.05 4.91
C ASP A 364 -1.15 7.40 6.35
N TRP A 365 -0.27 8.40 6.48
CA TRP A 365 0.31 8.81 7.76
C TRP A 365 -0.66 9.56 8.70
N GLY A 366 -1.83 10.03 8.21
CA GLY A 366 -2.81 10.75 9.02
C GLY A 366 -2.34 12.07 9.63
N GLY A 367 -1.32 12.69 9.05
CA GLY A 367 -0.66 13.88 9.62
C GLY A 367 0.25 13.58 10.81
N PHE A 368 0.42 12.32 11.23
CA PHE A 368 1.28 11.91 12.33
C PHE A 368 2.76 11.92 11.95
N TYR A 369 3.60 12.24 12.93
CA TYR A 369 5.02 12.34 12.75
C TYR A 369 5.66 11.03 12.29
N ASP A 370 6.55 11.14 11.33
CA ASP A 370 7.55 10.13 10.98
C ASP A 370 8.89 10.81 10.73
N HIS A 371 9.99 10.17 11.13
CA HIS A 371 11.31 10.79 11.04
C HIS A 371 12.04 10.49 9.74
N VAL A 372 11.60 9.49 8.96
CA VAL A 372 12.29 9.04 7.76
C VAL A 372 11.82 9.82 6.54
N VAL A 373 12.78 10.37 5.80
CA VAL A 373 12.48 11.06 4.54
C VAL A 373 12.08 10.05 3.48
N PRO A 374 10.90 10.22 2.85
CA PRO A 374 10.48 9.30 1.80
C PRO A 374 11.44 9.30 0.61
N PRO A 375 11.69 8.12 -0.01
CA PRO A 375 12.50 8.07 -1.22
C PRO A 375 11.75 8.65 -2.42
N HIS A 376 12.47 9.34 -3.28
CA HIS A 376 11.93 9.78 -4.56
C HIS A 376 12.13 8.67 -5.60
N VAL A 377 11.03 8.09 -6.08
CA VAL A 377 11.03 6.95 -7.02
C VAL A 377 10.60 7.35 -8.42
N ASP A 378 9.55 8.16 -8.56
CA ASP A 378 9.00 8.68 -9.81
C ASP A 378 8.34 10.06 -9.59
N GLU A 379 7.48 10.50 -10.50
CA GLU A 379 6.78 11.78 -10.36
C GLU A 379 5.75 11.81 -9.23
N ASN A 380 5.24 10.65 -8.79
CA ASN A 380 4.34 10.51 -7.65
C ASN A 380 5.12 10.42 -6.32
N GLY A 381 6.38 9.98 -6.39
CA GLY A 381 7.22 9.71 -5.23
C GLY A 381 6.73 8.51 -4.42
N TYR A 382 7.27 8.36 -3.21
CA TYR A 382 6.61 7.67 -2.12
C TYR A 382 6.18 8.71 -1.08
N GLY A 383 5.13 8.40 -0.33
CA GLY A 383 4.71 9.19 0.81
C GLY A 383 5.47 8.79 2.08
N LEU A 384 4.96 9.17 3.23
CA LEU A 384 5.59 8.88 4.51
C LEU A 384 5.52 7.38 4.82
N ARG A 385 6.27 6.94 5.83
CA ARG A 385 6.16 5.54 6.25
C ARG A 385 4.85 5.28 6.98
N VAL A 386 4.29 4.11 6.68
CA VAL A 386 3.15 3.53 7.39
C VAL A 386 3.55 2.19 7.99
N PRO A 387 2.90 1.68 9.04
CA PRO A 387 3.18 0.35 9.53
C PRO A 387 2.87 -0.72 8.48
N GLY A 388 3.75 -1.71 8.33
CA GLY A 388 3.52 -2.87 7.49
C GLY A 388 3.82 -4.16 8.26
N LEU A 389 2.92 -5.15 8.19
CA LEU A 389 3.11 -6.46 8.79
C LEU A 389 2.77 -7.57 7.81
N VAL A 390 3.60 -8.61 7.80
CA VAL A 390 3.32 -9.84 7.06
C VAL A 390 2.99 -10.96 8.04
N ILE A 391 1.77 -11.46 7.99
CA ILE A 391 1.25 -12.49 8.88
C ILE A 391 0.91 -13.73 8.05
N SER A 392 1.76 -14.75 8.15
CA SER A 392 1.64 -15.98 7.36
C SER A 392 2.25 -17.15 8.11
N PRO A 393 1.79 -18.39 7.89
CA PRO A 393 2.47 -19.56 8.42
C PRO A 393 3.88 -19.74 7.88
N TYR A 394 4.22 -19.05 6.79
CA TYR A 394 5.55 -19.06 6.17
C TYR A 394 6.36 -17.79 6.43
N ALA A 395 5.81 -16.76 7.05
CA ALA A 395 6.55 -15.54 7.37
C ALA A 395 7.72 -15.84 8.33
N LYS A 396 8.85 -15.17 8.18
CA LYS A 396 10.00 -15.28 9.08
C LYS A 396 9.62 -14.72 10.45
N LYS A 397 9.79 -15.51 11.50
CA LYS A 397 9.41 -15.11 12.85
C LYS A 397 10.31 -14.03 13.43
N GLY A 398 9.71 -12.91 13.88
CA GLY A 398 10.41 -11.81 14.53
C GLY A 398 11.45 -11.12 13.63
N TYR A 399 11.28 -11.26 12.31
CA TYR A 399 12.13 -10.59 11.34
C TYR A 399 11.62 -9.17 11.11
N ILE A 400 12.55 -8.23 11.04
CA ILE A 400 12.29 -6.86 10.62
C ILE A 400 12.83 -6.71 9.20
N ASP A 401 11.96 -6.39 8.26
CA ASP A 401 12.36 -6.12 6.88
C ASP A 401 12.67 -4.64 6.72
N HIS A 402 13.93 -4.35 6.40
CA HIS A 402 14.44 -3.00 6.16
C HIS A 402 14.48 -2.62 4.67
N GLN A 403 13.87 -3.43 3.79
CA GLN A 403 13.77 -3.08 2.37
C GLN A 403 12.83 -1.88 2.21
N THR A 404 13.12 -1.02 1.23
CA THR A 404 12.15 -0.01 0.79
C THR A 404 10.97 -0.71 0.13
N LEU A 405 9.80 -0.60 0.72
CA LEU A 405 8.56 -1.21 0.28
C LEU A 405 7.47 -0.15 0.13
N SER A 406 6.47 -0.46 -0.66
CA SER A 406 5.19 0.25 -0.76
C SER A 406 4.10 -0.76 -1.10
N PHE A 407 2.86 -0.31 -1.27
CA PHE A 407 1.76 -1.21 -1.68
C PHE A 407 2.00 -1.81 -3.07
N ASP A 408 2.88 -1.20 -3.87
CA ASP A 408 3.36 -1.78 -5.14
C ASP A 408 3.98 -3.18 -4.92
N ALA A 409 4.61 -3.42 -3.77
CA ALA A 409 5.15 -4.74 -3.43
C ALA A 409 4.05 -5.77 -3.17
N TYR A 410 2.88 -5.37 -2.67
CA TYR A 410 1.73 -6.26 -2.50
C TYR A 410 1.15 -6.64 -3.87
N VAL A 411 0.99 -5.67 -4.77
CA VAL A 411 0.56 -5.93 -6.16
C VAL A 411 1.54 -6.87 -6.85
N LYS A 412 2.85 -6.56 -6.79
CA LYS A 412 3.91 -7.41 -7.34
C LYS A 412 3.87 -8.84 -6.82
N PHE A 413 3.66 -9.03 -5.50
CA PHE A 413 3.56 -10.36 -4.90
C PHE A 413 2.37 -11.15 -5.47
N ILE A 414 1.21 -10.49 -5.61
CA ILE A 414 0.01 -11.09 -6.20
C ILE A 414 0.25 -11.50 -7.66
N GLU A 415 0.89 -10.65 -8.43
CA GLU A 415 1.21 -10.90 -9.82
C GLU A 415 2.24 -12.03 -10.00
N ASP A 416 3.26 -12.07 -9.15
CA ASP A 416 4.26 -13.14 -9.16
C ASP A 416 3.66 -14.49 -8.77
N ASP A 417 2.74 -14.52 -7.81
CA ASP A 417 2.11 -15.75 -7.34
C ASP A 417 1.03 -16.26 -8.30
N PHE A 418 0.12 -15.40 -8.73
CA PHE A 418 -1.10 -15.83 -9.44
C PHE A 418 -1.10 -15.54 -10.93
N LEU A 419 -0.29 -14.58 -11.41
CA LEU A 419 -0.33 -14.12 -12.81
C LEU A 419 0.94 -14.45 -13.60
N GLY A 420 1.83 -15.26 -13.02
CA GLY A 420 3.10 -15.63 -13.68
C GLY A 420 4.02 -14.43 -13.94
N GLY A 421 3.89 -13.37 -13.13
CA GLY A 421 4.68 -12.15 -13.24
C GLY A 421 4.17 -11.16 -14.31
N GLN A 422 2.93 -11.32 -14.81
CA GLN A 422 2.29 -10.29 -15.63
C GLN A 422 2.02 -9.07 -14.77
N ARG A 423 2.53 -7.91 -15.18
CA ARG A 423 2.40 -6.60 -14.50
C ARG A 423 1.19 -5.82 -15.01
N ILE A 424 0.76 -4.84 -14.23
CA ILE A 424 -0.14 -3.79 -14.72
C ILE A 424 0.67 -2.85 -15.61
N ASP A 425 0.97 -3.31 -16.81
CA ASP A 425 1.84 -2.64 -17.78
C ASP A 425 1.04 -2.34 -19.05
N PRO A 426 0.79 -1.05 -19.39
CA PRO A 426 0.01 -0.66 -20.56
C PRO A 426 0.60 -1.12 -21.88
N GLN A 427 1.83 -1.60 -21.91
CA GLN A 427 2.46 -2.17 -23.10
C GLN A 427 2.13 -3.66 -23.28
N THR A 428 1.84 -4.37 -22.19
CA THR A 428 1.71 -5.84 -22.18
C THR A 428 0.38 -6.36 -21.65
N ASP A 429 -0.37 -5.58 -20.88
CA ASP A 429 -1.66 -5.99 -20.30
C ASP A 429 -2.81 -6.03 -21.31
N GLY A 430 -2.68 -5.32 -22.43
CA GLY A 430 -3.67 -5.23 -23.51
C GLY A 430 -4.66 -4.06 -23.37
N ARG A 431 -4.42 -3.15 -22.40
CA ARG A 431 -5.20 -1.92 -22.18
C ARG A 431 -4.26 -0.72 -22.06
N PRO A 432 -3.83 -0.10 -23.18
CA PRO A 432 -2.95 1.06 -23.11
C PRO A 432 -3.55 2.20 -22.29
N ASP A 433 -2.76 2.74 -21.39
CA ASP A 433 -3.05 3.98 -20.66
C ASP A 433 -1.75 4.78 -20.49
N PRO A 434 -1.79 6.06 -20.12
CA PRO A 434 -0.62 6.92 -20.05
C PRO A 434 0.01 6.96 -18.65
N ARG A 435 -0.14 5.90 -17.83
CA ARG A 435 0.57 5.84 -16.54
C ARG A 435 2.06 6.05 -16.76
N PRO A 436 2.75 6.77 -15.86
CA PRO A 436 4.13 7.15 -16.10
C PRO A 436 5.08 5.95 -16.03
N ASP A 437 4.79 5.00 -15.15
CA ASP A 437 5.71 3.92 -14.80
C ASP A 437 4.97 2.60 -14.55
N VAL A 438 5.70 1.50 -14.60
CA VAL A 438 5.29 0.18 -14.10
C VAL A 438 5.97 0.02 -12.74
N ARG A 439 5.22 0.32 -11.69
CA ARG A 439 5.75 0.54 -10.34
C ARG A 439 6.38 -0.72 -9.72
N GLU A 440 5.87 -1.90 -10.07
CA GLU A 440 6.41 -3.18 -9.63
C GLU A 440 7.85 -3.43 -10.13
N ASN A 441 8.25 -2.72 -11.18
CA ASN A 441 9.58 -2.80 -11.77
C ASN A 441 10.57 -1.74 -11.26
N MET A 442 10.15 -0.90 -10.31
CA MET A 442 11.03 0.12 -9.74
C MET A 442 12.23 -0.52 -9.05
N GLN A 443 13.42 0.03 -9.32
CA GLN A 443 14.68 -0.52 -8.79
C GLN A 443 14.74 -0.42 -7.26
N GLN A 444 14.10 0.57 -6.68
CA GLN A 444 14.08 0.83 -5.24
C GLN A 444 13.12 -0.13 -4.51
N LEU A 445 12.12 -0.68 -5.22
CA LEU A 445 11.13 -1.55 -4.61
C LEU A 445 11.73 -2.88 -4.19
N GLY A 446 11.60 -3.20 -2.92
CA GLY A 446 11.98 -4.48 -2.35
C GLY A 446 11.14 -5.65 -2.88
N ASN A 447 11.45 -6.83 -2.40
CA ASN A 447 10.74 -8.05 -2.80
C ASN A 447 10.24 -8.80 -1.57
N LEU A 448 8.93 -8.89 -1.42
CA LEU A 448 8.28 -9.57 -0.30
C LEU A 448 8.62 -11.05 -0.19
N LEU A 449 9.18 -11.68 -1.21
CA LEU A 449 9.71 -13.05 -1.08
C LEU A 449 10.79 -13.16 0.00
N ALA A 450 11.49 -12.06 0.29
CA ALA A 450 12.46 -12.01 1.38
C ALA A 450 11.83 -12.16 2.77
N ASP A 451 10.52 -11.92 2.90
CA ASP A 451 9.76 -12.01 4.16
C ASP A 451 9.40 -13.44 4.53
N PHE A 452 9.50 -14.36 3.57
CA PHE A 452 9.04 -15.73 3.73
C PHE A 452 10.20 -16.74 3.84
N ASP A 453 9.95 -17.80 4.58
CA ASP A 453 10.72 -19.04 4.55
C ASP A 453 9.81 -20.19 4.11
N PHE A 454 9.74 -20.41 2.83
CA PHE A 454 8.94 -21.49 2.26
C PHE A 454 9.53 -22.89 2.48
N SER A 455 10.74 -23.01 3.03
CA SER A 455 11.33 -24.31 3.39
C SER A 455 10.76 -24.88 4.68
N GLN A 456 10.17 -24.02 5.53
CA GLN A 456 9.54 -24.46 6.78
C GLN A 456 8.17 -25.12 6.55
N ALA A 457 7.77 -25.96 7.49
CA ALA A 457 6.36 -26.39 7.59
C ALA A 457 5.48 -25.19 7.97
N PRO A 458 4.21 -25.14 7.51
CA PRO A 458 3.32 -24.06 7.90
C PRO A 458 3.15 -24.03 9.43
N ARG A 459 3.37 -22.86 10.02
CA ARG A 459 3.27 -22.65 11.46
C ARG A 459 1.83 -22.70 11.93
N SER A 460 1.65 -23.19 13.17
CA SER A 460 0.35 -23.18 13.85
C SER A 460 -0.19 -21.74 14.00
N PRO A 461 -1.52 -21.57 14.04
CA PRO A 461 -2.14 -20.28 14.30
C PRO A 461 -1.70 -19.65 15.64
N THR A 462 -1.56 -18.32 15.63
CA THR A 462 -1.37 -17.50 16.85
C THR A 462 -2.65 -16.69 17.08
N VAL A 463 -3.65 -17.30 17.67
CA VAL A 463 -4.94 -16.64 17.94
C VAL A 463 -4.80 -15.75 19.17
N LEU A 464 -5.11 -14.46 19.02
CA LEU A 464 -4.98 -13.47 20.08
C LEU A 464 -6.34 -13.04 20.65
N PRO A 465 -6.39 -12.58 21.91
CA PRO A 465 -7.62 -12.00 22.46
C PRO A 465 -8.02 -10.74 21.69
N ILE A 466 -9.30 -10.63 21.32
CA ILE A 466 -9.82 -9.46 20.57
C ILE A 466 -9.70 -8.18 21.41
N ASN A 467 -9.93 -8.29 22.72
CA ASN A 467 -9.74 -7.19 23.67
C ASN A 467 -8.58 -7.58 24.60
N PRO A 468 -7.33 -7.33 24.21
CA PRO A 468 -6.19 -7.69 25.01
C PRO A 468 -6.10 -6.84 26.28
N SER A 469 -5.46 -7.36 27.32
CA SER A 469 -4.98 -6.52 28.42
C SER A 469 -3.84 -5.62 27.90
N PRO A 470 -3.67 -4.42 28.46
CA PRO A 470 -2.50 -3.60 28.14
C PRO A 470 -1.20 -4.39 28.24
N GLY A 471 -0.32 -4.18 27.28
CA GLY A 471 1.01 -4.78 27.27
C GLY A 471 1.94 -4.15 28.31
N THR A 472 3.18 -4.57 28.31
CA THR A 472 4.25 -3.94 29.10
C THR A 472 5.13 -3.10 28.18
N ALA A 473 5.57 -1.93 28.65
CA ALA A 473 6.59 -1.18 27.93
C ALA A 473 7.84 -2.06 27.77
N TYR A 474 8.42 -2.06 26.58
CA TYR A 474 9.78 -2.57 26.40
C TYR A 474 10.72 -1.55 27.08
N VAL A 475 11.44 -1.99 28.09
CA VAL A 475 12.46 -1.19 28.75
C VAL A 475 13.77 -1.63 28.13
N ASP A 476 14.46 -0.71 27.45
CA ASP A 476 15.83 -0.91 26.94
C ASP A 476 16.82 -1.09 28.10
#